data_b947fd6e74c8c8819764676a41566579
#
_entry.id   b947fd6e74c8c8819764676a41566579
#
_cell.length_a   1.000
_cell.length_b   1.000
_cell.length_c   1.000
_cell.angle_alpha   90.00
_cell.angle_beta   90.00
_cell.angle_gamma   90.00
#
_symmetry.space_group_name_H-M   'P 1'
#
loop_
_entity.id
_entity.type
_entity.pdbx_description
1 polymer ?
#
loop_
_entity_poly.entity_id
_entity_poly.type
_entity_poly.pdbx_seq_one_letter_code
_entity_poly.pdbx_strand_id
1 'polypeptide(L)'
;MAHIRHDSSSSQKGKVEYNSGIVSGIVALAIGEVDGVSLLNTKNKGVKLKFEKQGIVADISVKVDAGYNVPTLAFSIQQSIKHNVESMTKYKVAKVDVHIQDVDFSENSAL
;
A
#
# COMPACT_ATOMS: atom_id res chain seq x y z
N MET A 1 20.38 -22.25 -24.31
CA MET A 1 19.91 -21.92 -24.00
C MET A 1 19.54 -21.66 -23.58
N ALA A 2 19.80 -21.53 -23.74
CA ALA A 2 19.14 -21.06 -23.62
C ALA A 2 18.70 -20.57 -23.07
N HIS A 3 18.93 -20.46 -23.39
CA HIS A 3 18.46 -19.75 -23.14
C HIS A 3 18.17 -19.18 -22.47
N ILE A 4 18.33 -19.13 -22.56
CA ILE A 4 18.13 -18.61 -22.24
C ILE A 4 17.83 -17.75 -21.80
N ARG A 5 17.88 -17.51 -22.25
CA ARG A 5 17.36 -16.65 -22.19
C ARG A 5 16.93 -15.76 -21.72
N HIS A 6 17.02 -15.54 -22.20
CA HIS A 6 16.38 -14.69 -22.03
C HIS A 6 15.95 -13.93 -21.90
N ASP A 7 15.92 -13.87 -22.44
CA ASP A 7 15.29 -13.18 -22.51
C ASP A 7 14.91 -12.40 -22.27
N SER A 8 14.90 -12.38 -22.66
CA SER A 8 14.30 -11.69 -22.69
C SER A 8 13.79 -10.91 -22.59
N SER A 9 13.70 -10.85 -22.98
CA SER A 9 13.02 -10.24 -23.10
C SER A 9 12.34 -9.63 -23.03
N SER A 10 12.11 -9.55 -23.43
CA SER A 10 11.38 -9.25 -23.56
C SER A 10 10.73 -9.21 -23.64
N SER A 11 10.63 -9.45 -24.17
CA SER A 11 10.11 -9.82 -24.36
C SER A 11 10.07 -10.44 -24.13
N GLN A 12 10.46 -10.90 -24.29
CA GLN A 12 10.44 -11.71 -23.98
C GLN A 12 10.24 -11.72 -23.25
N LYS A 13 10.13 -11.75 -23.46
CA LYS A 13 9.78 -11.75 -22.85
C LYS A 13 8.96 -11.87 -21.82
N GLY A 14 8.85 -12.22 -21.13
CA GLY A 14 7.80 -12.52 -20.18
C GLY A 14 7.54 -11.37 -19.22
N LYS A 15 6.42 -11.41 -18.57
CA LYS A 15 6.09 -10.41 -17.55
C LYS A 15 6.60 -10.85 -16.20
N VAL A 16 6.91 -9.88 -15.35
CA VAL A 16 7.16 -10.12 -13.94
C VAL A 16 5.87 -9.82 -13.19
N GLU A 17 5.36 -10.81 -12.50
CA GLU A 17 4.16 -10.63 -11.69
C GLU A 17 4.51 -10.81 -10.23
N TYR A 18 4.00 -9.92 -9.40
CA TYR A 18 4.20 -10.00 -7.97
C TYR A 18 2.96 -10.60 -7.33
N ASN A 19 3.13 -11.51 -6.38
CA ASN A 19 1.98 -12.04 -5.68
C ASN A 19 1.41 -10.97 -4.74
N SER A 20 0.19 -11.20 -4.28
CA SER A 20 -0.50 -10.21 -3.46
C SER A 20 0.22 -9.95 -2.14
N GLY A 21 0.94 -10.94 -1.62
CA GLY A 21 1.71 -10.75 -0.40
C GLY A 21 2.82 -9.73 -0.55
N ILE A 22 3.49 -9.76 -1.71
CA ILE A 22 4.55 -8.78 -1.99
C ILE A 22 3.96 -7.39 -2.11
N VAL A 23 2.86 -7.26 -2.87
CA VAL A 23 2.22 -5.96 -3.05
C VAL A 23 1.69 -5.43 -1.72
N SER A 24 1.10 -6.30 -0.88
CA SER A 24 0.66 -5.89 0.45
C SER A 24 1.82 -5.37 1.29
N GLY A 25 3.00 -5.99 1.16
CA GLY A 25 4.19 -5.51 1.85
C GLY A 25 4.60 -4.13 1.41
N ILE A 26 4.51 -3.86 0.11
CA ILE A 26 4.81 -2.52 -0.43
C ILE A 26 3.82 -1.50 0.10
N VAL A 27 2.55 -1.87 0.16
CA VAL A 27 1.50 -0.99 0.69
C VAL A 27 1.77 -0.69 2.17
N ALA A 28 2.11 -1.72 2.94
CA ALA A 28 2.41 -1.53 4.36
C ALA A 28 3.60 -0.61 4.55
N LEU A 29 4.63 -0.77 3.74
CA LEU A 29 5.79 0.11 3.77
C LEU A 29 5.40 1.55 3.47
N ALA A 30 4.56 1.74 2.47
CA ALA A 30 4.11 3.07 2.08
C ALA A 30 3.36 3.76 3.21
N ILE A 31 2.52 3.01 3.92
CA ILE A 31 1.77 3.56 5.05
C ILE A 31 2.72 3.94 6.17
N GLY A 32 3.75 3.11 6.38
CA GLY A 32 4.75 3.40 7.40
C GLY A 32 5.53 4.69 7.18
N GLU A 33 5.51 5.21 5.96
CA GLU A 33 6.17 6.47 5.65
C GLU A 33 5.34 7.69 6.03
N VAL A 34 4.08 7.49 6.40
CA VAL A 34 3.18 8.59 6.76
C VAL A 34 3.16 8.73 8.27
N ASP A 35 3.61 9.88 8.77
CA ASP A 35 3.61 10.14 10.21
C ASP A 35 2.19 10.20 10.74
N GLY A 36 2.00 9.67 11.93
CA GLY A 36 0.71 9.75 12.61
C GLY A 36 -0.24 8.63 12.26
N VAL A 37 0.21 7.67 11.48
CA VAL A 37 -0.63 6.57 11.01
C VAL A 37 0.03 5.24 11.31
N SER A 38 -0.77 4.25 11.71
CA SER A 38 -0.30 2.89 11.84
C SER A 38 -1.37 1.93 11.35
N LEU A 39 -0.92 0.78 10.83
CA LEU A 39 -1.84 -0.26 10.41
C LEU A 39 -2.45 -0.93 11.63
N LEU A 40 -3.68 -1.41 11.45
CA LEU A 40 -4.30 -2.19 12.49
C LEU A 40 -3.59 -3.54 12.60
N ASN A 41 -3.48 -4.02 13.83
CA ASN A 41 -2.87 -5.31 14.07
C ASN A 41 -3.96 -6.38 13.95
N THR A 42 -4.39 -6.65 12.73
CA THR A 42 -5.43 -7.61 12.44
C THR A 42 -4.87 -8.71 11.56
N LYS A 43 -5.72 -9.66 11.23
CA LYS A 43 -5.34 -10.80 10.41
C LYS A 43 -4.73 -10.37 9.08
N ASN A 44 -5.29 -9.35 8.45
CA ASN A 44 -4.80 -8.85 7.17
C ASN A 44 -3.92 -7.62 7.32
N LYS A 45 -3.54 -7.28 8.54
CA LYS A 45 -2.76 -6.09 8.85
C LYS A 45 -3.38 -4.82 8.30
N GLY A 46 -4.71 -4.83 8.15
CA GLY A 46 -5.44 -3.67 7.68
C GLY A 46 -5.33 -3.42 6.18
N VAL A 47 -4.78 -4.37 5.42
CA VAL A 47 -4.61 -4.19 3.98
C VAL A 47 -5.39 -5.27 3.24
N LYS A 48 -6.29 -4.83 2.37
CA LYS A 48 -7.00 -5.73 1.45
C LYS A 48 -6.81 -5.22 0.05
N LEU A 49 -6.47 -6.10 -0.87
CA LEU A 49 -6.19 -5.73 -2.25
C LEU A 49 -7.09 -6.49 -3.20
N LYS A 50 -7.52 -5.81 -4.25
CA LYS A 50 -8.17 -6.43 -5.40
C LYS A 50 -7.40 -6.03 -6.64
N PHE A 51 -7.12 -7.02 -7.48
CA PHE A 51 -6.39 -6.78 -8.72
C PHE A 51 -7.40 -6.78 -9.86
N GLU A 52 -7.72 -5.58 -10.33
CA GLU A 52 -8.74 -5.40 -11.35
C GLU A 52 -8.12 -4.87 -12.64
N LYS A 53 -8.91 -4.85 -13.70
CA LYS A 53 -8.43 -4.45 -15.01
C LYS A 53 -7.79 -3.07 -15.03
N GLN A 54 -8.46 -2.13 -14.37
CA GLN A 54 -7.98 -0.75 -14.35
C GLN A 54 -6.88 -0.51 -13.33
N GLY A 55 -6.57 -1.51 -12.53
CA GLY A 55 -5.51 -1.40 -11.55
C GLY A 55 -5.90 -1.98 -10.22
N ILE A 56 -5.03 -1.79 -9.25
CA ILE A 56 -5.24 -2.31 -7.91
C ILE A 56 -6.22 -1.42 -7.16
N VAL A 57 -7.17 -2.05 -6.49
CA VAL A 57 -8.05 -1.37 -5.54
C VAL A 57 -7.60 -1.80 -4.16
N ALA A 58 -7.20 -0.83 -3.35
CA ALA A 58 -6.70 -1.09 -2.01
C ALA A 58 -7.69 -0.59 -0.98
N ASP A 59 -8.03 -1.46 -0.02
CA ASP A 59 -8.83 -1.12 1.15
C ASP A 59 -7.92 -1.13 2.34
N ILE A 60 -7.74 0.02 2.96
CA ILE A 60 -6.78 0.19 4.04
C ILE A 60 -7.50 0.59 5.31
N SER A 61 -7.26 -0.15 6.38
CA SER A 61 -7.79 0.16 7.70
C SER A 61 -6.65 0.58 8.60
N VAL A 62 -6.73 1.77 9.15
CA VAL A 62 -5.63 2.34 9.91
C VAL A 62 -6.11 2.92 11.22
N LYS A 63 -5.14 3.12 12.11
CA LYS A 63 -5.28 3.87 13.33
C LYS A 63 -4.48 5.15 13.16
N VAL A 64 -5.01 6.27 13.60
CA VAL A 64 -4.30 7.54 13.51
C VAL A 64 -4.03 8.08 14.90
N ASP A 65 -2.95 8.85 15.03
CA ASP A 65 -2.64 9.52 16.27
C ASP A 65 -3.54 10.75 16.43
N ALA A 66 -3.98 10.99 17.65
CA ALA A 66 -4.81 12.16 17.92
C ALA A 66 -4.02 13.42 17.62
N GLY A 67 -4.71 14.44 17.18
CA GLY A 67 -4.10 15.72 16.89
C GLY A 67 -3.73 15.92 15.43
N TYR A 68 -3.73 14.86 14.64
CA TYR A 68 -3.45 14.99 13.22
C TYR A 68 -4.72 15.32 12.45
N ASN A 69 -4.56 15.97 11.31
CA ASN A 69 -5.67 16.28 10.42
C ASN A 69 -5.99 15.03 9.59
N VAL A 70 -7.13 14.41 9.87
CA VAL A 70 -7.47 13.14 9.26
C VAL A 70 -7.59 13.21 7.73
N PRO A 71 -8.28 14.19 7.15
CA PRO A 71 -8.33 14.28 5.68
C PRO A 71 -6.94 14.42 5.05
N THR A 72 -6.05 15.16 5.68
CA THR A 72 -4.68 15.31 5.19
C THR A 72 -3.95 13.97 5.26
N LEU A 73 -4.11 13.24 6.38
CA LEU A 73 -3.47 11.94 6.51
C LEU A 73 -3.99 10.97 5.47
N ALA A 74 -5.31 10.94 5.24
CA ALA A 74 -5.89 10.05 4.25
C ALA A 74 -5.33 10.33 2.86
N PHE A 75 -5.22 11.60 2.52
CA PHE A 75 -4.64 11.98 1.24
C PHE A 75 -3.18 11.52 1.13
N SER A 76 -2.40 11.73 2.18
CA SER A 76 -0.99 11.32 2.21
C SER A 76 -0.86 9.81 2.06
N ILE A 77 -1.74 9.05 2.72
CA ILE A 77 -1.75 7.60 2.59
C ILE A 77 -2.00 7.20 1.14
N GLN A 78 -3.00 7.80 0.52
CA GLN A 78 -3.35 7.50 -0.86
C GLN A 78 -2.19 7.80 -1.79
N GLN A 79 -1.53 8.94 -1.62
CA GLN A 79 -0.42 9.33 -2.46
C GLN A 79 0.79 8.42 -2.24
N SER A 80 1.09 8.08 -1.00
CA SER A 80 2.22 7.23 -0.68
C SER A 80 2.05 5.83 -1.27
N ILE A 81 0.85 5.26 -1.14
CA ILE A 81 0.57 3.94 -1.67
C ILE A 81 0.69 3.96 -3.20
N LYS A 82 0.06 4.93 -3.83
CA LYS A 82 0.11 5.02 -5.29
C LYS A 82 1.55 5.16 -5.77
N HIS A 83 2.30 6.06 -5.15
CA HIS A 83 3.68 6.30 -5.56
C HIS A 83 4.53 5.03 -5.41
N ASN A 84 4.45 4.38 -4.24
CA ASN A 84 5.30 3.23 -3.98
C ASN A 84 4.95 2.04 -4.87
N VAL A 85 3.66 1.74 -5.01
CA VAL A 85 3.25 0.61 -5.83
C VAL A 85 3.61 0.84 -7.30
N GLU A 86 3.34 2.02 -7.81
CA GLU A 86 3.59 2.29 -9.22
C GLU A 86 5.06 2.45 -9.53
N SER A 87 5.89 2.82 -8.54
CA SER A 87 7.34 2.90 -8.73
C SER A 87 8.01 1.55 -8.67
N MET A 88 7.51 0.66 -7.83
CA MET A 88 8.17 -0.61 -7.53
C MET A 88 7.61 -1.79 -8.30
N THR A 89 6.46 -1.61 -8.93
CA THR A 89 5.83 -2.67 -9.70
C THR A 89 5.34 -2.11 -11.02
N LYS A 90 4.80 -2.99 -11.85
CA LYS A 90 4.16 -2.56 -13.10
C LYS A 90 2.67 -2.32 -12.93
N TYR A 91 2.17 -2.52 -11.73
CA TYR A 91 0.75 -2.32 -11.47
C TYR A 91 0.44 -0.83 -11.37
N LYS A 92 -0.78 -0.49 -11.76
CA LYS A 92 -1.36 0.83 -11.51
C LYS A 92 -2.25 0.72 -10.30
N VAL A 93 -2.44 1.81 -9.60
CA VAL A 93 -3.37 1.87 -8.48
C VAL A 93 -4.59 2.63 -8.95
N ALA A 94 -5.72 1.92 -8.99
CA ALA A 94 -6.97 2.52 -9.47
C ALA A 94 -7.68 3.28 -8.36
N LYS A 95 -7.61 2.77 -7.12
CA LYS A 95 -8.38 3.35 -6.03
C LYS A 95 -7.77 2.94 -4.70
N VAL A 96 -7.76 3.85 -3.74
CA VAL A 96 -7.35 3.55 -2.37
C VAL A 96 -8.44 4.08 -1.45
N ASP A 97 -9.11 3.16 -0.76
CA ASP A 97 -10.10 3.50 0.26
C ASP A 97 -9.43 3.41 1.62
N VAL A 98 -9.48 4.49 2.36
CA VAL A 98 -8.86 4.57 3.68
C VAL A 98 -9.96 4.60 4.73
N HIS A 99 -9.89 3.65 5.65
CA HIS A 99 -10.86 3.54 6.75
C HIS A 99 -10.13 3.83 8.05
N ILE A 100 -10.55 4.87 8.74
CA ILE A 100 -9.99 5.20 10.06
C ILE A 100 -10.79 4.42 11.08
N GLN A 101 -10.17 3.42 11.66
CA GLN A 101 -10.85 2.52 12.59
C GLN A 101 -10.65 2.91 14.04
N ASP A 102 -9.63 3.70 14.32
CA ASP A 102 -9.32 4.04 15.70
C ASP A 102 -8.46 5.27 15.73
N VAL A 103 -8.50 5.96 16.85
CA VAL A 103 -7.66 7.12 17.12
C VAL A 103 -6.86 6.82 18.37
N ASP A 104 -5.55 6.96 18.28
CA ASP A 104 -4.66 6.66 19.37
C ASP A 104 -4.39 7.94 20.15
N PHE A 105 -4.87 7.98 21.38
CA PHE A 105 -4.69 9.14 22.26
C PHE A 105 -3.52 8.97 23.22
N SER A 106 -2.90 7.79 23.22
CA SER A 106 -1.88 7.50 24.24
C SER A 106 -0.70 8.45 24.18
N GLU A 107 -0.29 8.80 22.96
CA GLU A 107 0.83 9.71 22.78
C GLU A 107 0.51 11.07 23.37
N ASN A 108 -0.70 11.56 23.12
CA ASN A 108 -1.13 12.85 23.63
C ASN A 108 -1.29 12.84 25.12
N SER A 109 -1.76 11.73 25.66
CA SER A 109 -1.96 11.64 27.10
C SER A 109 -0.65 11.69 27.86
N ALA A 110 0.42 11.32 27.21
CA ALA A 110 1.74 11.38 27.84
C ALA A 110 2.27 12.80 27.97
N LEU A 111 1.67 13.72 27.26
CA LEU A 111 2.10 15.10 27.32
C LEU A 111 1.41 15.83 28.46
#